data_17436094d6b21a25ee894fc7a7b82722
#
_entry.id   17436094d6b21a25ee894fc7a7b82722
#
_cell.length_a   1.000
_cell.length_b   1.000
_cell.length_c   1.000
_cell.angle_alpha   90.00
_cell.angle_beta   90.00
_cell.angle_gamma   90.00
#
_symmetry.space_group_name_H-M   'P 1'
#
loop_
_entity.id
_entity.type
_entity.pdbx_description
1 polymer ?
#
loop_
_entity_poly.entity_id
_entity_poly.type
_entity_poly.pdbx_seq_one_letter_code
_entity_poly.pdbx_strand_id
1 'polypeptide(L)'
;MAAATARAAVNRSRTLGAAVAAAIALTLLTGCGSSDAGAVPDGWGKLDTKSLSVGYPEDKGYKEQSAADRSKSNAAVALKTEGGLRTGMVSVQLDFATGVDDAGEAAAAAGAGIGLGATRKATSDVRLVGEESARDARRIDYEFTSSGKEQTPASGTRMTGVVVAGVDSKDVPFAIRINAVKGSLSTKDLDAFVGSITVK
;
A
#
# COMPACT_ATOMS: atom_id res chain seq x y z
N MET A 1 78.47 24.18 24.20
CA MET A 1 78.51 25.54 24.67
C MET A 1 77.14 26.02 25.12
N ALA A 2 77.06 26.22 26.39
CA ALA A 2 76.38 27.28 27.17
C ALA A 2 74.87 27.47 26.82
N ALA A 3 73.96 27.03 27.60
CA ALA A 3 73.52 27.59 28.88
C ALA A 3 72.77 28.93 28.72
N ALA A 4 71.52 28.98 29.09
CA ALA A 4 70.99 29.98 30.02
C ALA A 4 69.50 29.71 30.35
N THR A 5 69.35 29.53 31.60
CA THR A 5 68.18 29.47 32.46
C THR A 5 67.49 30.84 32.58
N ALA A 6 66.18 30.91 32.61
CA ALA A 6 65.50 31.94 33.41
C ALA A 6 64.11 31.46 33.88
N ARG A 7 63.94 31.54 35.19
CA ARG A 7 62.76 31.28 36.01
C ARG A 7 61.85 32.52 36.10
N ALA A 8 60.69 32.26 36.57
CA ALA A 8 59.72 33.08 37.32
C ALA A 8 58.59 33.59 36.46
N ALA A 9 57.31 33.66 36.89
CA ALA A 9 56.75 33.67 38.22
C ALA A 9 55.26 33.30 38.17
N VAL A 10 54.83 32.79 39.29
CA VAL A 10 53.46 32.54 39.70
C VAL A 10 52.58 33.78 39.64
N ASN A 11 51.42 33.72 39.05
CA ASN A 11 50.29 34.56 39.52
C ASN A 11 49.02 33.80 39.56
N ARG A 12 48.51 33.61 40.77
CA ARG A 12 47.20 33.06 41.09
C ARG A 12 46.19 34.18 40.97
N SER A 13 45.21 34.00 40.12
CA SER A 13 43.95 34.76 40.21
C SER A 13 42.80 33.82 40.09
N ARG A 14 42.12 33.64 41.22
CA ARG A 14 40.80 32.99 41.32
C ARG A 14 39.77 33.92 40.73
N THR A 15 39.04 33.45 39.76
CA THR A 15 37.71 34.00 39.42
C THR A 15 36.71 32.88 39.30
N LEU A 16 35.74 32.91 40.21
CA LEU A 16 34.50 32.17 40.10
C LEU A 16 33.74 32.66 38.88
N GLY A 17 33.22 31.75 38.08
CA GLY A 17 32.41 32.12 36.93
C GLY A 17 31.54 30.94 36.50
N ALA A 18 30.35 30.90 37.02
CA ALA A 18 29.09 30.37 36.51
C ALA A 18 29.16 29.20 35.49
N ALA A 19 28.79 28.04 35.96
CA ALA A 19 28.37 26.91 35.12
C ALA A 19 27.05 27.25 34.45
N VAL A 20 27.07 27.57 33.17
CA VAL A 20 25.88 27.58 32.32
C VAL A 20 25.70 26.16 31.81
N ALA A 21 24.78 25.43 32.42
CA ALA A 21 24.32 24.16 31.91
C ALA A 21 23.44 24.44 30.68
N ALA A 22 23.99 24.33 29.49
CA ALA A 22 23.27 24.28 28.25
C ALA A 22 22.59 22.90 28.17
N ALA A 23 21.33 22.83 28.57
CA ALA A 23 20.48 21.68 28.31
C ALA A 23 20.21 21.66 26.79
N ILE A 24 20.96 20.84 26.07
CA ILE A 24 20.64 20.48 24.67
C ILE A 24 19.46 19.53 24.76
N ALA A 25 18.26 20.06 24.59
CA ALA A 25 17.08 19.26 24.32
C ALA A 25 17.28 18.60 22.93
N LEU A 26 17.78 17.37 22.92
CA LEU A 26 17.67 16.50 21.75
C LEU A 26 16.18 16.18 21.59
N THR A 27 15.48 16.97 20.81
CA THR A 27 14.22 16.54 20.21
C THR A 27 14.54 15.41 19.24
N LEU A 28 14.43 14.20 19.73
CA LEU A 28 14.34 13.01 18.88
C LEU A 28 13.07 13.18 18.03
N LEU A 29 13.23 13.75 16.83
CA LEU A 29 12.27 13.56 15.76
C LEU A 29 12.32 12.07 15.41
N THR A 30 11.63 11.27 16.18
CA THR A 30 11.21 9.93 15.74
C THR A 30 10.12 10.11 14.69
N GLY A 31 10.52 10.58 13.53
CA GLY A 31 9.75 10.50 12.30
C GLY A 31 9.83 9.07 11.75
N CYS A 32 9.56 8.07 12.58
CA CYS A 32 9.14 6.77 12.08
C CYS A 32 7.68 6.92 11.66
N GLY A 33 7.46 7.26 10.41
CA GLY A 33 6.25 6.87 9.73
C GLY A 33 6.23 5.35 9.59
N SER A 34 6.04 4.63 10.70
CA SER A 34 5.46 3.30 10.66
C SER A 34 4.02 3.53 10.21
N SER A 35 3.76 3.47 8.90
CA SER A 35 2.45 3.11 8.42
C SER A 35 2.16 1.78 9.12
N ASP A 36 1.22 1.79 10.07
CA ASP A 36 0.77 0.57 10.74
C ASP A 36 0.32 -0.38 9.63
N ALA A 37 1.13 -1.41 9.39
CA ALA A 37 0.84 -2.37 8.34
C ALA A 37 -0.52 -2.99 8.64
N GLY A 38 -1.43 -3.01 7.65
CA GLY A 38 -2.82 -3.42 7.82
C GLY A 38 -3.77 -2.28 8.25
N ALA A 39 -3.25 -1.10 8.61
CA ALA A 39 -4.12 0.04 8.91
C ALA A 39 -4.70 0.64 7.63
N VAL A 40 -6.00 0.91 7.68
CA VAL A 40 -6.68 1.66 6.61
C VAL A 40 -6.36 3.14 6.80
N PRO A 41 -5.89 3.86 5.76
CA PRO A 41 -5.59 5.28 5.86
C PRO A 41 -6.81 6.11 6.27
N ASP A 42 -6.57 7.27 6.90
CA ASP A 42 -7.62 8.24 7.22
C ASP A 42 -8.37 8.65 5.96
N GLY A 43 -9.71 8.73 6.04
CA GLY A 43 -10.59 9.08 4.92
C GLY A 43 -10.82 7.94 3.92
N TRP A 44 -10.31 6.74 4.21
CA TRP A 44 -10.58 5.56 3.41
C TRP A 44 -11.69 4.70 4.02
N GLY A 45 -12.50 4.07 3.17
CA GLY A 45 -13.41 3.01 3.55
C GLY A 45 -12.70 1.66 3.59
N LYS A 46 -13.38 0.63 4.09
CA LYS A 46 -12.84 -0.72 4.24
C LYS A 46 -13.80 -1.74 3.61
N LEU A 47 -13.33 -2.51 2.63
CA LEU A 47 -14.00 -3.73 2.19
C LEU A 47 -13.63 -4.85 3.14
N ASP A 48 -14.63 -5.53 3.67
CA ASP A 48 -14.46 -6.61 4.62
C ASP A 48 -15.09 -7.90 4.11
N THR A 49 -14.36 -9.02 4.19
CA THR A 49 -14.81 -10.34 3.77
C THR A 49 -14.51 -11.37 4.86
N LYS A 50 -14.93 -12.61 4.62
CA LYS A 50 -14.65 -13.72 5.55
C LYS A 50 -13.15 -14.04 5.70
N SER A 51 -12.33 -13.78 4.68
CA SER A 51 -10.92 -14.19 4.61
C SER A 51 -9.94 -13.03 4.71
N LEU A 52 -10.36 -11.82 4.35
CA LEU A 52 -9.47 -10.66 4.33
C LEU A 52 -10.24 -9.34 4.36
N SER A 53 -9.52 -8.27 4.65
CA SER A 53 -10.00 -6.91 4.47
C SER A 53 -9.00 -6.06 3.69
N VAL A 54 -9.48 -5.00 3.04
CA VAL A 54 -8.66 -4.04 2.30
C VAL A 54 -9.30 -2.65 2.31
N GLY A 55 -8.46 -1.62 2.41
CA GLY A 55 -8.90 -0.23 2.28
C GLY A 55 -9.24 0.15 0.85
N TYR A 56 -10.14 1.12 0.69
CA TYR A 56 -10.40 1.77 -0.59
C TYR A 56 -10.50 3.29 -0.40
N PRO A 57 -10.07 4.12 -1.37
CA PRO A 57 -9.98 5.57 -1.21
C PRO A 57 -11.35 6.23 -1.31
N GLU A 58 -12.13 6.20 -0.21
CA GLU A 58 -13.46 6.79 -0.14
C GLU A 58 -13.40 8.31 -0.30
N ASP A 59 -12.36 8.96 0.24
CA ASP A 59 -12.04 10.38 0.06
C ASP A 59 -11.85 10.79 -1.42
N LYS A 60 -11.54 9.83 -2.29
CA LYS A 60 -11.43 10.01 -3.75
C LYS A 60 -12.68 9.59 -4.51
N GLY A 61 -13.79 9.35 -3.81
CA GLY A 61 -15.10 9.08 -4.40
C GLY A 61 -15.38 7.61 -4.72
N TYR A 62 -14.59 6.68 -4.20
CA TYR A 62 -14.95 5.26 -4.25
C TYR A 62 -16.06 4.97 -3.24
N LYS A 63 -16.99 4.11 -3.61
CA LYS A 63 -18.13 3.71 -2.76
C LYS A 63 -18.32 2.20 -2.84
N GLU A 64 -18.47 1.57 -1.68
CA GLU A 64 -18.79 0.15 -1.60
C GLU A 64 -20.13 -0.16 -2.28
N GLN A 65 -20.17 -1.29 -2.97
CA GLN A 65 -21.35 -1.80 -3.66
C GLN A 65 -22.04 -2.86 -2.82
N SER A 66 -23.37 -2.81 -2.83
CA SER A 66 -24.16 -3.87 -2.18
C SER A 66 -23.94 -5.23 -2.84
N ALA A 67 -24.29 -6.29 -2.15
CA ALA A 67 -24.17 -7.65 -2.71
C ALA A 67 -25.03 -7.84 -3.96
N ALA A 68 -26.15 -7.10 -4.10
CA ALA A 68 -27.04 -7.17 -5.25
C ALA A 68 -26.45 -6.48 -6.50
N ASP A 69 -25.58 -5.48 -6.30
CA ASP A 69 -25.06 -4.62 -7.36
C ASP A 69 -23.69 -5.07 -7.91
N ARG A 70 -23.10 -6.10 -7.31
CA ARG A 70 -21.79 -6.62 -7.72
C ARG A 70 -21.89 -7.96 -8.43
N SER A 71 -20.90 -8.26 -9.29
CA SER A 71 -20.76 -9.59 -9.88
C SER A 71 -20.62 -10.66 -8.80
N LYS A 72 -21.21 -11.84 -9.03
CA LYS A 72 -21.10 -13.01 -8.13
C LYS A 72 -19.65 -13.50 -7.95
N SER A 73 -18.76 -13.20 -8.89
CA SER A 73 -17.34 -13.52 -8.77
C SER A 73 -16.57 -12.63 -7.77
N ASN A 74 -17.18 -11.53 -7.31
CA ASN A 74 -16.57 -10.62 -6.37
C ASN A 74 -17.18 -10.77 -4.97
N ALA A 75 -16.35 -11.05 -3.99
CA ALA A 75 -16.75 -11.10 -2.58
C ALA A 75 -17.04 -9.68 -2.03
N ALA A 76 -16.32 -8.67 -2.51
CA ALA A 76 -16.55 -7.26 -2.19
C ALA A 76 -16.09 -6.36 -3.35
N VAL A 77 -16.70 -5.20 -3.51
CA VAL A 77 -16.36 -4.21 -4.56
C VAL A 77 -16.61 -2.80 -4.04
N ALA A 78 -15.70 -1.89 -4.36
CA ALA A 78 -15.94 -0.45 -4.30
C ALA A 78 -15.71 0.18 -5.68
N LEU A 79 -16.61 1.06 -6.13
CA LEU A 79 -16.55 1.71 -7.43
C LEU A 79 -16.42 3.22 -7.26
N LYS A 80 -15.62 3.83 -8.13
CA LYS A 80 -15.63 5.27 -8.39
C LYS A 80 -16.36 5.51 -9.71
N THR A 81 -17.38 6.36 -9.66
CA THR A 81 -18.18 6.73 -10.83
C THR A 81 -18.13 8.25 -11.04
N GLU A 82 -17.81 8.69 -12.23
CA GLU A 82 -17.78 10.10 -12.64
C GLU A 82 -18.54 10.24 -13.96
N GLY A 83 -19.52 11.12 -14.00
CA GLY A 83 -20.35 11.31 -15.22
C GLY A 83 -21.07 10.04 -15.68
N GLY A 84 -21.42 9.14 -14.77
CA GLY A 84 -22.05 7.85 -15.11
C GLY A 84 -21.07 6.76 -15.59
N LEU A 85 -19.76 7.08 -15.66
CA LEU A 85 -18.72 6.13 -16.08
C LEU A 85 -17.95 5.62 -14.86
N ARG A 86 -17.62 4.33 -14.85
CA ARG A 86 -16.80 3.68 -13.82
C ARG A 86 -15.32 4.00 -14.05
N THR A 87 -14.82 5.05 -13.41
CA THR A 87 -13.44 5.54 -13.54
C THR A 87 -12.45 4.87 -12.59
N GLY A 88 -12.95 4.12 -11.60
CA GLY A 88 -12.14 3.35 -10.68
C GLY A 88 -12.89 2.17 -10.07
N MET A 89 -12.15 1.14 -9.65
CA MET A 89 -12.69 -0.05 -9.01
C MET A 89 -11.68 -0.65 -8.05
N VAL A 90 -12.14 -1.03 -6.86
CA VAL A 90 -11.47 -1.98 -5.97
C VAL A 90 -12.34 -3.22 -5.89
N SER A 91 -11.77 -4.41 -6.08
CA SER A 91 -12.51 -5.67 -6.00
C SER A 91 -11.73 -6.74 -5.25
N VAL A 92 -12.45 -7.59 -4.53
CA VAL A 92 -11.94 -8.76 -3.83
C VAL A 92 -12.59 -9.99 -4.42
N GLN A 93 -11.78 -10.94 -4.85
CA GLN A 93 -12.19 -12.27 -5.31
C GLN A 93 -11.62 -13.31 -4.35
N LEU A 94 -12.44 -14.25 -3.94
CA LEU A 94 -12.06 -15.37 -3.08
C LEU A 94 -12.37 -16.66 -3.83
N ASP A 95 -11.56 -17.69 -3.60
CA ASP A 95 -11.74 -19.02 -4.23
C ASP A 95 -11.88 -18.90 -5.76
N PHE A 96 -11.02 -18.04 -6.35
CA PHE A 96 -11.14 -17.65 -7.76
C PHE A 96 -10.45 -18.62 -8.72
N ALA A 97 -9.67 -19.57 -8.21
CA ALA A 97 -8.95 -20.57 -8.98
C ALA A 97 -8.79 -21.86 -8.17
N THR A 98 -8.74 -23.01 -8.85
CA THR A 98 -8.53 -24.32 -8.26
C THR A 98 -7.09 -24.80 -8.47
N GLY A 99 -6.54 -25.59 -7.53
CA GLY A 99 -5.18 -26.10 -7.61
C GLY A 99 -4.13 -25.01 -7.47
N VAL A 100 -4.39 -24.04 -6.60
CA VAL A 100 -3.53 -22.92 -6.26
C VAL A 100 -3.18 -23.05 -4.78
N ASP A 101 -1.91 -23.34 -4.51
CA ASP A 101 -1.43 -23.66 -3.17
C ASP A 101 -0.46 -22.60 -2.63
N ASP A 102 -0.01 -21.65 -3.47
CA ASP A 102 0.92 -20.58 -3.06
C ASP A 102 0.64 -19.23 -3.73
N ALA A 103 1.38 -18.20 -3.27
CA ALA A 103 1.25 -16.83 -3.77
C ALA A 103 1.70 -16.68 -5.23
N GLY A 104 2.64 -17.51 -5.71
CA GLY A 104 3.12 -17.48 -7.09
C GLY A 104 2.05 -17.98 -8.05
N GLU A 105 1.43 -19.11 -7.72
CA GLU A 105 0.33 -19.71 -8.48
C GLU A 105 -0.91 -18.82 -8.45
N ALA A 106 -1.26 -18.25 -7.27
CA ALA A 106 -2.34 -17.28 -7.14
C ALA A 106 -2.11 -16.06 -8.05
N ALA A 107 -0.90 -15.54 -8.08
CA ALA A 107 -0.55 -14.41 -8.94
C ALA A 107 -0.56 -14.76 -10.42
N ALA A 108 -0.16 -15.96 -10.79
CA ALA A 108 -0.22 -16.46 -12.17
C ALA A 108 -1.68 -16.54 -12.64
N ALA A 109 -2.55 -17.14 -11.83
CA ALA A 109 -3.99 -17.26 -12.11
C ALA A 109 -4.68 -15.88 -12.17
N ALA A 110 -4.42 -14.99 -11.19
CA ALA A 110 -4.96 -13.63 -11.18
C ALA A 110 -4.43 -12.80 -12.36
N GLY A 111 -3.16 -13.00 -12.72
CA GLY A 111 -2.50 -12.35 -13.85
C GLY A 111 -3.09 -12.74 -15.21
N ALA A 112 -3.61 -13.96 -15.37
CA ALA A 112 -4.33 -14.39 -16.55
C ALA A 112 -5.64 -13.60 -16.76
N GLY A 113 -6.25 -13.12 -15.67
CA GLY A 113 -7.43 -12.24 -15.69
C GLY A 113 -7.12 -10.76 -16.01
N ILE A 114 -5.85 -10.38 -16.15
CA ILE A 114 -5.44 -9.09 -16.68
C ILE A 114 -5.62 -9.17 -18.21
N GLY A 115 -6.66 -8.50 -18.73
CA GLY A 115 -7.13 -8.65 -20.11
C GLY A 115 -6.04 -8.54 -21.18
N LEU A 116 -6.36 -9.11 -22.35
CA LEU A 116 -5.52 -8.97 -23.55
C LEU A 116 -5.33 -7.48 -23.88
N GLY A 117 -4.10 -7.09 -24.16
CA GLY A 117 -3.73 -5.68 -24.44
C GLY A 117 -3.27 -4.90 -23.22
N ALA A 118 -3.29 -5.49 -22.01
CA ALA A 118 -2.65 -4.89 -20.86
C ALA A 118 -1.13 -5.12 -20.89
N THR A 119 -0.39 -4.16 -20.37
CA THR A 119 1.07 -4.24 -20.21
C THR A 119 1.40 -4.39 -18.72
N ARG A 120 1.96 -5.56 -18.35
CA ARG A 120 2.52 -5.75 -17.01
C ARG A 120 3.77 -4.88 -16.86
N LYS A 121 3.83 -4.08 -15.78
CA LYS A 121 4.91 -3.14 -15.50
C LYS A 121 5.92 -3.69 -14.52
N ALA A 122 5.42 -4.31 -13.45
CA ALA A 122 6.24 -4.89 -12.41
C ALA A 122 5.54 -6.09 -11.78
N THR A 123 6.33 -6.97 -11.18
CA THR A 123 5.86 -8.02 -10.28
C THR A 123 6.81 -8.06 -9.10
N SER A 124 6.30 -8.07 -7.89
CA SER A 124 7.09 -8.12 -6.66
C SER A 124 6.41 -8.99 -5.62
N ASP A 125 7.21 -9.59 -4.77
CA ASP A 125 6.71 -10.25 -3.57
C ASP A 125 6.32 -9.19 -2.55
N VAL A 126 5.22 -9.42 -1.85
CA VAL A 126 4.75 -8.56 -0.76
C VAL A 126 4.38 -9.43 0.43
N ARG A 127 4.57 -8.88 1.62
CA ARG A 127 4.19 -9.53 2.85
C ARG A 127 3.01 -8.80 3.46
N LEU A 128 1.88 -9.47 3.53
CA LEU A 128 0.64 -8.92 4.05
C LEU A 128 0.55 -9.16 5.56
N VAL A 129 -0.14 -8.26 6.24
CA VAL A 129 -0.51 -8.48 7.64
C VAL A 129 -1.52 -9.61 7.72
N GLY A 130 -1.32 -10.53 8.64
CA GLY A 130 -2.28 -11.57 8.98
C GLY A 130 -2.61 -11.51 10.46
N GLU A 131 -3.79 -11.97 10.84
CA GLU A 131 -4.23 -11.98 12.26
C GLU A 131 -3.32 -12.83 13.14
N GLU A 132 -2.85 -13.98 12.64
CA GLU A 132 -1.96 -14.88 13.37
C GLU A 132 -0.49 -14.73 12.96
N SER A 133 -0.24 -14.55 11.66
CA SER A 133 1.09 -14.40 11.09
C SER A 133 1.03 -13.66 9.76
N ALA A 134 2.13 -13.01 9.37
CA ALA A 134 2.23 -12.38 8.06
C ALA A 134 2.10 -13.42 6.95
N ARG A 135 1.41 -13.05 5.85
CA ARG A 135 1.17 -13.91 4.69
C ARG A 135 1.92 -13.42 3.46
N ASP A 136 2.50 -14.35 2.74
CA ASP A 136 3.14 -14.04 1.47
C ASP A 136 2.10 -13.86 0.37
N ALA A 137 2.30 -12.85 -0.45
CA ALA A 137 1.48 -12.56 -1.63
C ALA A 137 2.35 -11.96 -2.73
N ARG A 138 1.80 -11.86 -3.94
CA ARG A 138 2.45 -11.17 -5.06
C ARG A 138 1.63 -10.00 -5.52
N ARG A 139 2.31 -8.89 -5.76
CA ARG A 139 1.81 -7.68 -6.40
C ARG A 139 2.16 -7.69 -7.88
N ILE A 140 1.20 -7.37 -8.73
CA ILE A 140 1.38 -7.16 -10.16
C ILE A 140 0.88 -5.77 -10.49
N ASP A 141 1.79 -4.90 -10.94
CA ASP A 141 1.44 -3.58 -11.47
C ASP A 141 1.26 -3.66 -12.98
N TYR A 142 0.22 -3.06 -13.52
CA TYR A 142 -0.08 -3.11 -14.96
C TYR A 142 -0.77 -1.85 -15.46
N GLU A 143 -0.68 -1.63 -16.75
CA GLU A 143 -1.41 -0.59 -17.47
C GLU A 143 -2.25 -1.23 -18.58
N PHE A 144 -3.40 -0.66 -18.85
CA PHE A 144 -4.28 -1.07 -19.94
C PHE A 144 -5.04 0.13 -20.51
N THR A 145 -5.78 -0.08 -21.58
CA THR A 145 -6.67 0.93 -22.13
C THR A 145 -8.12 0.50 -21.95
N SER A 146 -8.98 1.46 -21.61
CA SER A 146 -10.41 1.23 -21.55
C SER A 146 -10.96 0.84 -22.92
N SER A 147 -11.90 -0.10 -22.94
CA SER A 147 -12.61 -0.51 -24.16
C SER A 147 -13.76 0.44 -24.55
N GLY A 148 -14.17 1.34 -23.64
CA GLY A 148 -15.33 2.22 -23.82
C GLY A 148 -16.68 1.49 -23.73
N LYS A 149 -16.70 0.25 -23.24
CA LYS A 149 -17.91 -0.57 -23.09
C LYS A 149 -18.37 -0.59 -21.63
N GLU A 150 -19.63 -0.95 -21.39
CA GLU A 150 -20.18 -1.25 -20.05
C GLU A 150 -19.96 -0.12 -19.02
N GLN A 151 -20.23 1.13 -19.41
CA GLN A 151 -20.04 2.30 -18.56
C GLN A 151 -18.57 2.54 -18.12
N THR A 152 -17.59 2.01 -18.86
CA THR A 152 -16.19 2.33 -18.65
C THR A 152 -15.81 3.63 -19.35
N PRO A 153 -14.69 4.28 -19.00
CA PRO A 153 -14.21 5.47 -19.70
C PRO A 153 -14.06 5.24 -21.22
N ALA A 154 -14.07 6.31 -22.00
CA ALA A 154 -13.98 6.23 -23.47
C ALA A 154 -12.86 5.28 -23.92
N SER A 155 -13.09 4.62 -25.05
CA SER A 155 -12.09 3.72 -25.65
C SER A 155 -10.75 4.43 -25.83
N GLY A 156 -9.66 3.76 -25.46
CA GLY A 156 -8.32 4.32 -25.51
C GLY A 156 -7.89 5.11 -24.26
N THR A 157 -8.82 5.38 -23.30
CA THR A 157 -8.43 6.00 -22.03
C THR A 157 -7.43 5.11 -21.31
N ARG A 158 -6.28 5.69 -20.91
CA ARG A 158 -5.24 4.95 -20.20
C ARG A 158 -5.66 4.69 -18.75
N MET A 159 -5.54 3.44 -18.36
CA MET A 159 -5.85 2.94 -17.02
C MET A 159 -4.59 2.39 -16.35
N THR A 160 -4.52 2.47 -15.04
CA THR A 160 -3.52 1.79 -14.22
C THR A 160 -4.21 0.80 -13.30
N GLY A 161 -3.52 -0.27 -12.94
CA GLY A 161 -4.03 -1.26 -12.02
C GLY A 161 -2.95 -1.93 -11.20
N VAL A 162 -3.34 -2.42 -10.05
CA VAL A 162 -2.56 -3.31 -9.20
C VAL A 162 -3.41 -4.53 -8.87
N VAL A 163 -2.82 -5.71 -8.95
CA VAL A 163 -3.37 -6.96 -8.39
C VAL A 163 -2.46 -7.40 -7.27
N VAL A 164 -3.02 -7.78 -6.14
CA VAL A 164 -2.36 -8.53 -5.08
C VAL A 164 -3.04 -9.87 -4.95
N ALA A 165 -2.31 -10.96 -5.07
CA ALA A 165 -2.85 -12.31 -5.00
C ALA A 165 -2.00 -13.20 -4.09
N GLY A 166 -2.64 -14.12 -3.41
CA GLY A 166 -2.05 -15.06 -2.47
C GLY A 166 -3.07 -16.08 -1.99
N VAL A 167 -2.73 -16.79 -0.93
CA VAL A 167 -3.62 -17.71 -0.22
C VAL A 167 -3.85 -17.22 1.21
N ASP A 168 -5.07 -17.43 1.72
CA ASP A 168 -5.42 -17.03 3.09
C ASP A 168 -4.95 -18.06 4.13
N SER A 169 -5.35 -17.89 5.40
CA SER A 169 -4.97 -18.81 6.48
C SER A 169 -5.56 -20.22 6.36
N LYS A 170 -6.45 -20.45 5.41
CA LYS A 170 -7.12 -21.73 5.13
C LYS A 170 -6.78 -22.25 3.74
N ASP A 171 -5.67 -21.75 3.16
CA ASP A 171 -5.20 -22.09 1.81
C ASP A 171 -6.22 -21.76 0.70
N VAL A 172 -7.13 -20.80 0.96
CA VAL A 172 -8.10 -20.33 -0.06
C VAL A 172 -7.46 -19.21 -0.87
N PRO A 173 -7.35 -19.36 -2.21
CA PRO A 173 -6.77 -18.33 -3.05
C PRO A 173 -7.64 -17.07 -3.09
N PHE A 174 -6.96 -15.92 -2.98
CA PHE A 174 -7.58 -14.61 -3.12
C PHE A 174 -6.88 -13.75 -4.16
N ALA A 175 -7.64 -12.86 -4.80
CA ALA A 175 -7.12 -11.79 -5.64
C ALA A 175 -7.82 -10.48 -5.29
N ILE A 176 -7.02 -9.45 -5.00
CA ILE A 176 -7.50 -8.10 -4.72
C ILE A 176 -6.99 -7.22 -5.85
N ARG A 177 -7.88 -6.42 -6.43
CA ARG A 177 -7.55 -5.57 -7.57
C ARG A 177 -8.00 -4.14 -7.33
N ILE A 178 -7.14 -3.18 -7.64
CA ILE A 178 -7.50 -1.78 -7.81
C ILE A 178 -7.21 -1.36 -9.25
N ASN A 179 -8.18 -0.73 -9.89
CA ASN A 179 -8.07 -0.12 -11.20
C ASN A 179 -8.52 1.34 -11.14
N ALA A 180 -7.85 2.21 -11.88
CA ALA A 180 -8.21 3.61 -11.94
C ALA A 180 -7.77 4.24 -13.28
N VAL A 181 -8.38 5.33 -13.68
CA VAL A 181 -7.84 6.18 -14.75
C VAL A 181 -6.41 6.58 -14.38
N LYS A 182 -5.48 6.44 -15.31
CA LYS A 182 -4.06 6.74 -15.07
C LYS A 182 -3.88 8.16 -14.56
N GLY A 183 -3.20 8.31 -13.41
CA GLY A 183 -2.96 9.57 -12.73
C GLY A 183 -4.03 10.00 -11.73
N SER A 184 -5.18 9.30 -11.64
CA SER A 184 -6.19 9.58 -10.61
C SER A 184 -5.84 9.02 -9.22
N LEU A 185 -4.93 8.05 -9.17
CA LEU A 185 -4.29 7.55 -7.95
C LEU A 185 -2.78 7.75 -8.08
N SER A 186 -2.16 8.24 -7.02
CA SER A 186 -0.71 8.34 -6.92
C SER A 186 -0.07 6.99 -6.59
N THR A 187 1.24 6.86 -6.76
CA THR A 187 1.99 5.68 -6.29
C THR A 187 1.78 5.46 -4.79
N LYS A 188 1.76 6.56 -4.01
CA LYS A 188 1.48 6.49 -2.56
C LYS A 188 0.10 5.89 -2.26
N ASP A 189 -0.93 6.23 -3.05
CA ASP A 189 -2.27 5.64 -2.89
C ASP A 189 -2.26 4.14 -3.20
N LEU A 190 -1.54 3.73 -4.26
CA LEU A 190 -1.42 2.32 -4.62
C LEU A 190 -0.63 1.52 -3.58
N ASP A 191 0.41 2.11 -2.99
CA ASP A 191 1.17 1.49 -1.90
C ASP A 191 0.35 1.43 -0.61
N ALA A 192 -0.42 2.48 -0.30
CA ALA A 192 -1.35 2.49 0.83
C ALA A 192 -2.46 1.44 0.68
N PHE A 193 -2.98 1.24 -0.56
CA PHE A 193 -3.90 0.15 -0.87
C PHE A 193 -3.29 -1.21 -0.53
N VAL A 194 -2.08 -1.50 -1.00
CA VAL A 194 -1.39 -2.76 -0.70
C VAL A 194 -1.14 -2.89 0.81
N GLY A 195 -0.67 -1.82 1.47
CA GLY A 195 -0.37 -1.81 2.91
C GLY A 195 -1.61 -1.97 3.81
N SER A 196 -2.82 -1.68 3.30
CA SER A 196 -4.07 -1.81 4.05
C SER A 196 -4.66 -3.23 4.02
N ILE A 197 -4.05 -4.15 3.27
CA ILE A 197 -4.56 -5.53 3.17
C ILE A 197 -4.23 -6.28 4.46
N THR A 198 -5.25 -6.88 5.06
CA THR A 198 -5.11 -7.77 6.23
C THR A 198 -5.76 -9.11 5.90
N VAL A 199 -5.04 -10.20 6.09
CA VAL A 199 -5.53 -11.59 5.93
C VAL A 199 -5.97 -12.11 7.30
N LYS A 200 -7.16 -12.72 7.35
CA LYS A 200 -7.78 -13.25 8.59
C LYS A 200 -7.44 -14.72 8.78
#